data_9a064dcb558002651624c9c7ce0e6f96
#
_entry.id   9a064dcb558002651624c9c7ce0e6f96
#
_cell.length_a   1.000
_cell.length_b   1.000
_cell.length_c   1.000
_cell.angle_alpha   90.00
_cell.angle_beta   90.00
_cell.angle_gamma   90.00
#
_symmetry.space_group_name_H-M   'P 1'
#
loop_
_entity.id
_entity.type
_entity.pdbx_description
1 polymer ?
#
loop_
_entity_poly.entity_id
_entity_poly.type
_entity_poly.pdbx_seq_one_letter_code
_entity_poly.pdbx_strand_id
1 'polypeptide(L)'
;MDHEKTFGLLLDLGTHMTGCGAETHRVEDSLYRLLAAYGFTQANVWVVPSNIQATAVDPDGRIHTQIRHVRSIEVDFDRLDSLNSVSRYCCEHTPDERELKKRLDRALEVRRFRRRFRYPAAILAGVGFGVFFNCDAADALAAVPASLLIAAFGRSLSRRESNPLILNFIIAFAAELFIMLCVKLGIGHHTGHITVGVVMLLISALGTTNGVRDLVHLDTLSGVMNISASLTGALGIALGIALPILLLPSWSTADPIGINPNPIVTMIAATVGCVGFALFFNVIKPKHVLTCAIGAALTWGVYLGLNAAMGRVFLPTLIGAAVCAVYALAAARVNKAPATVFQTICIFPLIPGSALYYAAYGVVTGDAALTREMGFSLFAVCFAIVLGFMAVEAVNRFIRKR
;
A
#
# COMPACT_ATOMS: atom_id res chain seq x y z
N MET A 1 29.52 0.46 27.14
CA MET A 1 28.31 0.72 26.33
C MET A 1 27.15 0.80 27.31
N ASP A 2 26.27 1.78 27.19
CA ASP A 2 25.07 1.85 28.03
C ASP A 2 24.04 0.90 27.39
N HIS A 3 23.86 -0.30 27.97
CA HIS A 3 23.00 -1.34 27.44
C HIS A 3 21.53 -0.94 27.39
N GLU A 4 21.07 -0.15 28.37
CA GLU A 4 19.68 0.35 28.41
C GLU A 4 19.37 1.30 27.26
N LYS A 5 20.27 2.27 27.00
CA LYS A 5 20.13 3.20 25.87
C LYS A 5 20.25 2.49 24.52
N THR A 6 21.20 1.56 24.42
CA THR A 6 21.37 0.77 23.19
C THR A 6 20.10 -0.03 22.91
N PHE A 7 19.54 -0.73 23.90
CA PHE A 7 18.28 -1.46 23.79
C PHE A 7 17.15 -0.54 23.32
N GLY A 8 17.02 0.65 23.91
CA GLY A 8 16.04 1.65 23.48
C GLY A 8 16.20 2.07 22.02
N LEU A 9 17.41 2.37 21.55
CA LEU A 9 17.69 2.77 20.17
C LEU A 9 17.39 1.66 19.15
N LEU A 10 17.63 0.39 19.52
CA LEU A 10 17.28 -0.76 18.67
C LEU A 10 15.77 -0.88 18.51
N LEU A 11 15.01 -0.67 19.59
CA LEU A 11 13.54 -0.65 19.53
C LEU A 11 13.01 0.56 18.75
N ASP A 12 13.65 1.73 18.87
CA ASP A 12 13.30 2.91 18.07
C ASP A 12 13.50 2.64 16.57
N LEU A 13 14.58 1.93 16.19
CA LEU A 13 14.80 1.50 14.80
C LEU A 13 13.64 0.61 14.31
N GLY A 14 13.22 -0.41 15.09
CA GLY A 14 12.07 -1.26 14.78
C GLY A 14 10.77 -0.46 14.67
N THR A 15 10.54 0.49 15.58
CA THR A 15 9.36 1.37 15.58
C THR A 15 9.28 2.20 14.30
N HIS A 16 10.39 2.77 13.88
CA HIS A 16 10.44 3.53 12.63
C HIS A 16 10.27 2.64 11.40
N MET A 17 10.79 1.40 11.41
CA MET A 17 10.55 0.44 10.32
C MET A 17 9.06 0.11 10.19
N THR A 18 8.38 -0.21 11.30
CA THR A 18 6.93 -0.44 11.33
C THR A 18 6.16 0.79 10.85
N GLY A 19 6.51 1.98 11.35
CA GLY A 19 5.91 3.25 10.95
C GLY A 19 6.08 3.61 9.47
N CYS A 20 7.08 3.02 8.78
CA CYS A 20 7.28 3.16 7.33
C CYS A 20 6.59 2.06 6.50
N GLY A 21 5.85 1.15 7.14
CA GLY A 21 5.10 0.08 6.46
C GLY A 21 5.88 -1.22 6.30
N ALA A 22 6.86 -1.50 7.17
CA ALA A 22 7.50 -2.81 7.23
C ALA A 22 6.51 -3.90 7.67
N GLU A 23 6.72 -5.11 7.19
CA GLU A 23 5.99 -6.30 7.64
C GLU A 23 6.34 -6.62 9.09
N THR A 24 5.36 -6.98 9.91
CA THR A 24 5.51 -7.27 11.34
C THR A 24 6.59 -8.33 11.60
N HIS A 25 6.48 -9.47 10.96
CA HIS A 25 7.45 -10.57 11.08
C HIS A 25 8.90 -10.15 10.73
N ARG A 26 9.08 -9.28 9.74
CA ARG A 26 10.42 -8.80 9.36
C ARG A 26 11.01 -7.83 10.38
N VAL A 27 10.17 -7.05 11.04
CA VAL A 27 10.62 -6.17 12.13
C VAL A 27 11.06 -7.02 13.32
N GLU A 28 10.28 -8.05 13.69
CA GLU A 28 10.66 -9.00 14.75
C GLU A 28 12.00 -9.69 14.45
N ASP A 29 12.15 -10.29 13.26
CA ASP A 29 13.39 -10.94 12.83
C ASP A 29 14.59 -9.97 12.87
N SER A 30 14.39 -8.72 12.44
CA SER A 30 15.43 -7.70 12.49
C SER A 30 15.80 -7.35 13.94
N LEU A 31 14.83 -7.22 14.84
CA LEU A 31 15.09 -6.93 16.24
C LEU A 31 15.78 -8.09 16.96
N TYR A 32 15.38 -9.34 16.70
CA TYR A 32 16.09 -10.51 17.24
C TYR A 32 17.57 -10.55 16.83
N ARG A 33 17.85 -10.30 15.54
CA ARG A 33 19.24 -10.26 15.02
C ARG A 33 20.04 -9.11 15.61
N LEU A 34 19.44 -7.93 15.74
CA LEU A 34 20.08 -6.76 16.35
C LEU A 34 20.41 -7.01 17.81
N LEU A 35 19.45 -7.51 18.59
CA LEU A 35 19.66 -7.81 20.00
C LEU A 35 20.77 -8.87 20.18
N ALA A 36 20.75 -9.93 19.38
CA ALA A 36 21.80 -10.96 19.42
C ALA A 36 23.17 -10.40 19.03
N ALA A 37 23.26 -9.52 18.01
CA ALA A 37 24.53 -8.90 17.62
C ALA A 37 25.14 -8.03 18.71
N TYR A 38 24.30 -7.36 19.52
CA TYR A 38 24.74 -6.56 20.66
C TYR A 38 24.94 -7.36 21.96
N GLY A 39 24.88 -8.70 21.90
CA GLY A 39 25.12 -9.59 23.02
C GLY A 39 23.95 -9.76 23.98
N PHE A 40 22.77 -9.25 23.66
CA PHE A 40 21.57 -9.53 24.45
C PHE A 40 21.15 -10.99 24.26
N THR A 41 20.75 -11.61 25.35
CA THR A 41 20.28 -13.00 25.42
C THR A 41 18.83 -13.08 25.88
N GLN A 42 18.20 -14.26 25.78
CA GLN A 42 16.82 -14.50 26.19
C GLN A 42 15.84 -13.44 25.65
N ALA A 43 16.08 -12.97 24.44
CA ALA A 43 15.25 -11.95 23.81
C ALA A 43 13.87 -12.52 23.49
N ASN A 44 12.83 -11.78 23.90
CA ASN A 44 11.44 -12.00 23.50
C ASN A 44 10.93 -10.70 22.87
N VAL A 45 10.61 -10.74 21.59
CA VAL A 45 10.14 -9.58 20.83
C VAL A 45 8.75 -9.89 20.31
N TRP A 46 7.82 -8.97 20.52
CA TRP A 46 6.48 -9.04 20.00
C TRP A 46 6.11 -7.72 19.31
N VAL A 47 5.72 -7.82 18.05
CA VAL A 47 5.40 -6.68 17.20
C VAL A 47 3.97 -6.80 16.68
N VAL A 48 3.22 -5.73 16.79
CA VAL A 48 1.93 -5.53 16.11
C VAL A 48 1.95 -4.15 15.43
N PRO A 49 1.07 -3.86 14.47
CA PRO A 49 1.10 -2.60 13.72
C PRO A 49 1.11 -1.33 14.60
N SER A 50 0.52 -1.40 15.81
CA SER A 50 0.41 -0.28 16.74
C SER A 50 1.44 -0.28 17.88
N ASN A 51 2.19 -1.39 18.08
CA ASN A 51 3.03 -1.56 19.28
C ASN A 51 4.19 -2.52 19.04
N ILE A 52 5.32 -2.22 19.68
CA ILE A 52 6.47 -3.13 19.81
C ILE A 52 6.77 -3.30 21.27
N GLN A 53 6.83 -4.54 21.73
CA GLN A 53 7.25 -4.90 23.08
C GLN A 53 8.44 -5.84 22.99
N ALA A 54 9.48 -5.57 23.76
CA ALA A 54 10.63 -6.46 23.84
C ALA A 54 11.15 -6.56 25.27
N THR A 55 11.61 -7.78 25.60
CA THR A 55 12.33 -8.09 26.84
C THR A 55 13.60 -8.85 26.45
N ALA A 56 14.75 -8.49 27.01
CA ALA A 56 16.00 -9.21 26.82
C ALA A 56 16.92 -9.04 28.02
N VAL A 57 17.88 -9.94 28.17
CA VAL A 57 18.92 -9.91 29.19
C VAL A 57 20.19 -9.36 28.56
N ASP A 58 20.78 -8.32 29.17
CA ASP A 58 22.03 -7.75 28.71
C ASP A 58 23.26 -8.62 29.06
N PRO A 59 24.45 -8.31 28.55
CA PRO A 59 25.68 -9.03 28.89
C PRO A 59 26.07 -8.98 30.37
N ASP A 60 25.54 -8.00 31.14
CA ASP A 60 25.76 -7.87 32.59
C ASP A 60 24.72 -8.66 33.41
N GLY A 61 23.79 -9.37 32.75
CA GLY A 61 22.75 -10.18 33.38
C GLY A 61 21.51 -9.39 33.82
N ARG A 62 21.35 -8.13 33.42
CA ARG A 62 20.20 -7.31 33.77
C ARG A 62 19.09 -7.50 32.75
N ILE A 63 17.84 -7.55 33.20
CA ILE A 63 16.65 -7.67 32.38
C ILE A 63 16.21 -6.27 31.95
N HIS A 64 16.09 -6.05 30.65
CA HIS A 64 15.50 -4.84 30.07
C HIS A 64 14.16 -5.17 29.44
N THR A 65 13.10 -4.43 29.80
CA THR A 65 11.77 -4.51 29.17
C THR A 65 11.34 -3.12 28.74
N GLN A 66 11.03 -2.94 27.47
CA GLN A 66 10.52 -1.67 26.97
C GLN A 66 9.39 -1.89 25.97
N ILE A 67 8.49 -0.91 25.91
CA ILE A 67 7.35 -0.85 24.99
C ILE A 67 7.50 0.41 24.13
N ARG A 68 7.20 0.28 22.84
CA ARG A 68 7.14 1.39 21.90
C ARG A 68 5.79 1.42 21.21
N HIS A 69 5.13 2.57 21.25
CA HIS A 69 3.88 2.78 20.56
C HIS A 69 4.11 3.34 19.14
N VAL A 70 3.58 2.68 18.12
CA VAL A 70 3.59 3.13 16.72
C VAL A 70 2.34 3.98 16.49
N ARG A 71 2.49 5.30 16.49
CA ARG A 71 1.36 6.25 16.44
C ARG A 71 0.66 6.31 15.09
N SER A 72 1.40 6.13 14.00
CA SER A 72 0.87 6.19 12.64
C SER A 72 1.77 5.42 11.69
N ILE A 73 1.18 4.84 10.66
CA ILE A 73 1.90 4.21 9.56
C ILE A 73 1.78 5.14 8.35
N GLU A 74 2.90 5.73 7.93
CA GLU A 74 3.02 6.50 6.70
C GLU A 74 3.98 5.76 5.76
N VAL A 75 3.47 5.23 4.66
CA VAL A 75 4.27 4.44 3.72
C VAL A 75 5.39 5.30 3.13
N ASP A 76 6.64 4.94 3.44
CA ASP A 76 7.85 5.59 2.94
C ASP A 76 8.92 4.53 2.65
N PHE A 77 8.94 4.04 1.44
CA PHE A 77 9.81 2.94 1.07
C PHE A 77 11.29 3.31 0.98
N ASP A 78 11.64 4.56 0.70
CA ASP A 78 13.05 4.99 0.73
C ASP A 78 13.59 5.08 2.16
N ARG A 79 12.74 5.54 3.10
CA ARG A 79 13.08 5.52 4.53
C ARG A 79 13.20 4.10 5.03
N LEU A 80 12.28 3.22 4.65
CA LEU A 80 12.33 1.80 5.02
C LEU A 80 13.62 1.13 4.51
N ASP A 81 14.04 1.40 3.28
CA ASP A 81 15.29 0.87 2.72
C ASP A 81 16.52 1.42 3.46
N SER A 82 16.49 2.71 3.83
CA SER A 82 17.54 3.34 4.64
C SER A 82 17.64 2.70 6.04
N LEU A 83 16.50 2.49 6.72
CA LEU A 83 16.43 1.83 8.03
C LEU A 83 16.92 0.38 7.98
N ASN A 84 16.52 -0.37 6.94
CA ASN A 84 17.06 -1.71 6.69
C ASN A 84 18.60 -1.72 6.51
N SER A 85 19.13 -0.69 5.87
CA SER A 85 20.59 -0.55 5.70
C SER A 85 21.28 -0.28 7.02
N VAL A 86 20.67 0.55 7.91
CA VAL A 86 21.15 0.76 9.29
C VAL A 86 21.11 -0.55 10.07
N SER A 87 20.00 -1.29 10.02
CA SER A 87 19.87 -2.59 10.71
C SER A 87 20.98 -3.57 10.30
N ARG A 88 21.24 -3.73 9.00
CA ARG A 88 22.32 -4.61 8.50
C ARG A 88 23.69 -4.15 9.00
N TYR A 89 23.97 -2.84 8.90
CA TYR A 89 25.23 -2.27 9.39
C TYR A 89 25.42 -2.53 10.89
N CYS A 90 24.38 -2.37 11.69
CA CYS A 90 24.41 -2.62 13.13
C CYS A 90 24.67 -4.09 13.47
N CYS A 91 24.12 -5.03 12.71
CA CYS A 91 24.39 -6.46 12.89
C CYS A 91 25.83 -6.83 12.52
N GLU A 92 26.46 -6.13 11.55
CA GLU A 92 27.82 -6.44 11.08
C GLU A 92 28.90 -5.75 11.93
N HIS A 93 28.66 -4.54 12.44
CA HIS A 93 29.71 -3.68 13.02
C HIS A 93 29.45 -3.30 14.48
N THR A 94 28.24 -3.56 15.02
CA THR A 94 27.86 -3.23 16.40
C THR A 94 28.33 -1.85 16.87
N PRO A 95 27.99 -0.74 16.15
CA PRO A 95 28.46 0.59 16.49
C PRO A 95 28.02 1.01 17.90
N ASP A 96 28.76 1.96 18.48
CA ASP A 96 28.37 2.55 19.76
C ASP A 96 27.04 3.33 19.68
N GLU A 97 26.50 3.69 20.86
CA GLU A 97 25.20 4.43 20.92
C GLU A 97 25.21 5.74 20.14
N ARG A 98 26.33 6.44 20.09
CA ARG A 98 26.43 7.74 19.42
C ARG A 98 26.36 7.57 17.90
N GLU A 99 27.11 6.59 17.40
CA GLU A 99 27.09 6.28 15.97
C GLU A 99 25.77 5.67 15.52
N LEU A 100 25.19 4.75 16.32
CA LEU A 100 23.87 4.17 16.06
C LEU A 100 22.81 5.28 15.95
N LYS A 101 22.75 6.17 16.97
CA LYS A 101 21.81 7.31 16.96
C LYS A 101 22.03 8.21 15.74
N LYS A 102 23.25 8.57 15.43
CA LYS A 102 23.61 9.41 14.27
C LYS A 102 23.16 8.78 12.94
N ARG A 103 23.31 7.46 12.79
CA ARG A 103 22.85 6.73 11.59
C ARG A 103 21.32 6.66 11.52
N LEU A 104 20.67 6.43 12.65
CA LEU A 104 19.21 6.43 12.75
C LEU A 104 18.66 7.81 12.40
N ASP A 105 19.18 8.89 12.99
CA ASP A 105 18.78 10.26 12.71
C ASP A 105 18.93 10.60 11.22
N ARG A 106 20.06 10.21 10.60
CA ARG A 106 20.27 10.38 9.15
C ARG A 106 19.26 9.62 8.29
N ALA A 107 18.91 8.39 8.69
CA ALA A 107 17.88 7.61 7.98
C ALA A 107 16.49 8.25 8.08
N LEU A 108 16.24 8.98 9.18
CA LEU A 108 14.99 9.68 9.44
C LEU A 108 14.91 11.08 8.82
N GLU A 109 16.05 11.66 8.40
CA GLU A 109 16.08 12.97 7.76
C GLU A 109 15.16 13.02 6.55
N VAL A 110 14.23 13.99 6.56
CA VAL A 110 13.31 14.22 5.45
C VAL A 110 14.02 14.96 4.34
N ARG A 111 14.39 14.29 3.26
CA ARG A 111 14.96 14.94 2.09
C ARG A 111 13.89 15.86 1.46
N ARG A 112 14.24 17.15 1.23
CA ARG A 112 13.35 18.16 0.60
C ARG A 112 12.83 17.73 -0.78
N PHE A 113 13.60 16.90 -1.48
CA PHE A 113 13.28 16.30 -2.76
C PHE A 113 11.97 15.48 -2.70
N ARG A 114 11.70 14.74 -1.63
CA ARG A 114 10.49 13.92 -1.43
C ARG A 114 9.21 14.75 -1.47
N ARG A 115 9.23 15.98 -0.93
CA ARG A 115 8.05 16.86 -0.88
C ARG A 115 7.62 17.35 -2.26
N ARG A 116 8.56 17.57 -3.19
CA ARG A 116 8.29 18.10 -4.52
C ARG A 116 7.67 17.06 -5.45
N PHE A 117 8.03 15.77 -5.30
CA PHE A 117 7.55 14.70 -6.17
C PHE A 117 6.19 14.12 -5.79
N ARG A 118 5.68 14.36 -4.56
CA ARG A 118 4.41 13.80 -4.11
C ARG A 118 3.22 14.22 -5.00
N TYR A 119 3.16 15.48 -5.38
CA TYR A 119 2.05 15.98 -6.20
C TYR A 119 2.11 15.50 -7.65
N PRO A 120 3.25 15.63 -8.37
CA PRO A 120 3.39 15.01 -9.68
C PRO A 120 3.16 13.49 -9.67
N ALA A 121 3.60 12.80 -8.63
CA ALA A 121 3.37 11.37 -8.47
C ALA A 121 1.88 11.03 -8.31
N ALA A 122 1.15 11.81 -7.52
CA ALA A 122 -0.31 11.64 -7.37
C ALA A 122 -1.04 11.87 -8.70
N ILE A 123 -0.66 12.91 -9.46
CA ILE A 123 -1.20 13.14 -10.81
C ILE A 123 -0.93 11.94 -11.71
N LEU A 124 0.32 11.48 -11.74
CA LEU A 124 0.71 10.35 -12.59
C LEU A 124 -0.05 9.07 -12.24
N ALA A 125 -0.26 8.81 -10.94
CA ALA A 125 -1.03 7.66 -10.48
C ALA A 125 -2.53 7.82 -10.82
N GLY A 126 -3.16 8.93 -10.44
CA GLY A 126 -4.59 9.14 -10.63
C GLY A 126 -4.99 9.26 -12.10
N VAL A 127 -4.22 9.98 -12.91
CA VAL A 127 -4.46 10.08 -14.36
C VAL A 127 -4.16 8.75 -15.06
N GLY A 128 -3.04 8.09 -14.69
CA GLY A 128 -2.69 6.78 -15.26
C GLY A 128 -3.79 5.75 -15.02
N PHE A 129 -4.28 5.63 -13.78
CA PHE A 129 -5.41 4.74 -13.49
C PHE A 129 -6.74 5.27 -14.01
N GLY A 130 -6.93 6.59 -14.16
CA GLY A 130 -8.09 7.16 -14.86
C GLY A 130 -8.17 6.64 -16.30
N VAL A 131 -7.09 6.75 -17.07
CA VAL A 131 -7.01 6.21 -18.44
C VAL A 131 -7.18 4.68 -18.47
N PHE A 132 -6.64 3.98 -17.47
CA PHE A 132 -6.86 2.55 -17.30
C PHE A 132 -8.35 2.21 -17.14
N PHE A 133 -9.10 3.00 -16.39
CA PHE A 133 -10.55 2.87 -16.19
C PHE A 133 -11.38 3.66 -17.23
N ASN A 134 -10.84 3.86 -18.42
CA ASN A 134 -11.53 4.39 -19.59
C ASN A 134 -11.83 5.90 -19.55
N CYS A 135 -11.09 6.71 -18.78
CA CYS A 135 -11.13 8.15 -18.93
C CYS A 135 -10.75 8.59 -20.35
N ASP A 136 -11.51 9.49 -20.91
CA ASP A 136 -11.12 10.24 -22.10
C ASP A 136 -10.15 11.40 -21.78
N ALA A 137 -9.79 12.20 -22.77
CA ALA A 137 -8.84 13.30 -22.59
C ALA A 137 -9.36 14.41 -21.64
N ALA A 138 -10.67 14.68 -21.68
CA ALA A 138 -11.31 15.67 -20.80
C ALA A 138 -11.39 15.14 -19.35
N ASP A 139 -11.76 13.88 -19.19
CA ASP A 139 -11.76 13.19 -17.89
C ASP A 139 -10.36 13.16 -17.28
N ALA A 140 -9.34 12.84 -18.09
CA ALA A 140 -7.94 12.85 -17.66
C ALA A 140 -7.50 14.24 -17.19
N LEU A 141 -7.98 15.32 -17.82
CA LEU A 141 -7.73 16.69 -17.41
C LEU A 141 -8.39 16.99 -16.04
N ALA A 142 -9.63 16.54 -15.83
CA ALA A 142 -10.33 16.69 -14.54
C ALA A 142 -9.68 15.83 -13.42
N ALA A 143 -9.10 14.69 -13.75
CA ALA A 143 -8.38 13.83 -12.81
C ALA A 143 -7.12 14.51 -12.24
N VAL A 144 -6.49 15.45 -12.95
CA VAL A 144 -5.31 16.19 -12.46
C VAL A 144 -5.58 16.93 -11.14
N PRO A 145 -6.49 17.94 -11.10
CA PRO A 145 -6.77 18.66 -9.86
C PRO A 145 -7.41 17.77 -8.79
N ALA A 146 -8.20 16.74 -9.16
CA ALA A 146 -8.76 15.79 -8.20
C ALA A 146 -7.65 14.99 -7.49
N SER A 147 -6.63 14.52 -8.23
CA SER A 147 -5.45 13.84 -7.66
C SER A 147 -4.65 14.75 -6.72
N LEU A 148 -4.50 16.04 -7.08
CA LEU A 148 -3.85 17.03 -6.23
C LEU A 148 -4.62 17.27 -4.93
N LEU A 149 -5.95 17.34 -5.00
CA LEU A 149 -6.83 17.49 -3.83
C LEU A 149 -6.65 16.32 -2.87
N ILE A 150 -6.69 15.07 -3.37
CA ILE A 150 -6.47 13.87 -2.55
C ILE A 150 -5.09 13.90 -1.90
N ALA A 151 -4.04 14.22 -2.65
CA ALA A 151 -2.68 14.28 -2.12
C ALA A 151 -2.48 15.37 -1.06
N ALA A 152 -3.12 16.54 -1.24
CA ALA A 152 -3.08 17.69 -0.31
C ALA A 152 -3.87 17.39 0.97
N PHE A 153 -5.11 16.92 0.84
CA PHE A 153 -5.97 16.59 1.98
C PHE A 153 -5.44 15.40 2.75
N GLY A 154 -4.99 14.35 2.07
CA GLY A 154 -4.36 13.20 2.70
C GLY A 154 -3.18 13.63 3.59
N ARG A 155 -2.33 14.53 3.12
CA ARG A 155 -1.21 15.06 3.92
C ARG A 155 -1.66 15.94 5.09
N SER A 156 -2.64 16.79 4.89
CA SER A 156 -3.10 17.75 5.92
C SER A 156 -3.89 17.05 7.02
N LEU A 157 -4.78 16.16 6.61
CA LEU A 157 -5.74 15.52 7.49
C LEU A 157 -5.14 14.35 8.27
N SER A 158 -4.24 13.56 7.68
CA SER A 158 -3.57 12.45 8.36
C SER A 158 -2.74 12.85 9.58
N ARG A 159 -2.43 14.14 9.72
CA ARG A 159 -1.78 14.69 10.93
C ARG A 159 -2.73 14.92 12.08
N ARG A 160 -4.04 15.03 11.80
CA ARG A 160 -5.10 15.34 12.77
C ARG A 160 -6.00 14.16 13.05
N GLU A 161 -6.18 13.29 12.06
CA GLU A 161 -7.05 12.13 12.12
C GLU A 161 -6.26 10.87 11.77
N SER A 162 -6.31 9.89 12.66
CA SER A 162 -5.63 8.59 12.50
C SER A 162 -6.59 7.46 12.15
N ASN A 163 -7.92 7.67 12.25
CA ASN A 163 -8.90 6.67 11.92
C ASN A 163 -9.06 6.55 10.40
N PRO A 164 -8.74 5.39 9.77
CA PRO A 164 -8.79 5.22 8.33
C PRO A 164 -10.18 5.43 7.72
N LEU A 165 -11.24 5.10 8.47
CA LEU A 165 -12.63 5.29 8.02
C LEU A 165 -12.93 6.78 7.84
N ILE A 166 -12.70 7.57 8.91
CA ILE A 166 -13.02 9.01 8.93
C ILE A 166 -12.13 9.74 7.92
N LEU A 167 -10.84 9.43 7.90
CA LEU A 167 -9.87 10.05 7.00
C LEU A 167 -10.27 9.83 5.53
N ASN A 168 -10.49 8.58 5.15
CA ASN A 168 -10.83 8.23 3.77
C ASN A 168 -12.23 8.73 3.38
N PHE A 169 -13.20 8.71 4.32
CA PHE A 169 -14.52 9.28 4.09
C PHE A 169 -14.43 10.76 3.71
N ILE A 170 -13.75 11.58 4.51
CA ILE A 170 -13.65 13.02 4.25
C ILE A 170 -12.94 13.31 2.93
N ILE A 171 -11.84 12.58 2.65
CA ILE A 171 -11.06 12.81 1.43
C ILE A 171 -11.85 12.36 0.20
N ALA A 172 -12.48 11.18 0.24
CA ALA A 172 -13.27 10.67 -0.86
C ALA A 172 -14.51 11.53 -1.12
N PHE A 173 -15.19 11.99 -0.05
CA PHE A 173 -16.32 12.92 -0.15
C PHE A 173 -15.93 14.23 -0.86
N ALA A 174 -14.84 14.85 -0.43
CA ALA A 174 -14.36 16.09 -1.03
C ALA A 174 -13.91 15.89 -2.49
N ALA A 175 -13.26 14.77 -2.79
CA ALA A 175 -12.82 14.44 -4.15
C ALA A 175 -14.01 14.18 -5.08
N GLU A 176 -15.01 13.39 -4.64
CA GLU A 176 -16.20 13.08 -5.42
C GLU A 176 -17.01 14.35 -5.71
N LEU A 177 -17.27 15.16 -4.68
CA LEU A 177 -17.98 16.43 -4.85
C LEU A 177 -17.25 17.36 -5.84
N PHE A 178 -15.94 17.41 -5.77
CA PHE A 178 -15.13 18.22 -6.69
C PHE A 178 -15.19 17.68 -8.13
N ILE A 179 -15.12 16.36 -8.32
CA ILE A 179 -15.23 15.71 -9.63
C ILE A 179 -16.61 15.98 -10.24
N MET A 180 -17.68 15.77 -9.48
CA MET A 180 -19.04 16.06 -9.92
C MET A 180 -19.21 17.53 -10.33
N LEU A 181 -18.58 18.46 -9.59
CA LEU A 181 -18.57 19.86 -9.97
C LEU A 181 -17.82 20.11 -11.28
N CYS A 182 -16.65 19.49 -11.47
CA CYS A 182 -15.88 19.61 -12.72
C CYS A 182 -16.71 19.13 -13.93
N VAL A 183 -17.32 17.96 -13.83
CA VAL A 183 -18.17 17.41 -14.90
C VAL A 183 -19.40 18.30 -15.15
N LYS A 184 -20.02 18.84 -14.10
CA LYS A 184 -21.15 19.79 -14.22
C LYS A 184 -20.75 21.08 -14.93
N LEU A 185 -19.51 21.51 -14.78
CA LEU A 185 -18.93 22.68 -15.47
C LEU A 185 -18.42 22.37 -16.88
N GLY A 186 -18.56 21.14 -17.36
CA GLY A 186 -18.09 20.70 -18.68
C GLY A 186 -16.59 20.35 -18.73
N ILE A 187 -15.94 20.20 -17.58
CA ILE A 187 -14.55 19.75 -17.48
C ILE A 187 -14.59 18.24 -17.18
N GLY A 188 -14.61 17.42 -18.20
CA GLY A 188 -14.82 15.98 -18.10
C GLY A 188 -16.26 15.57 -18.41
N HIS A 189 -16.44 14.27 -18.69
CA HIS A 189 -17.71 13.70 -19.15
C HIS A 189 -18.23 12.60 -18.22
N HIS A 190 -17.34 11.84 -17.56
CA HIS A 190 -17.65 10.62 -16.83
C HIS A 190 -17.19 10.70 -15.37
N THR A 191 -18.11 11.01 -14.46
CA THR A 191 -17.79 11.10 -13.01
C THR A 191 -17.20 9.81 -12.49
N GLY A 192 -17.78 8.65 -12.84
CA GLY A 192 -17.35 7.35 -12.36
C GLY A 192 -15.94 6.96 -12.79
N HIS A 193 -15.59 7.19 -14.07
CA HIS A 193 -14.25 6.88 -14.58
C HIS A 193 -13.16 7.71 -13.86
N ILE A 194 -13.40 9.03 -13.70
CA ILE A 194 -12.49 9.94 -13.00
C ILE A 194 -12.34 9.49 -11.55
N THR A 195 -13.45 9.25 -10.86
CA THR A 195 -13.45 8.86 -9.45
C THR A 195 -12.69 7.56 -9.22
N VAL A 196 -12.98 6.50 -9.99
CA VAL A 196 -12.28 5.22 -9.85
C VAL A 196 -10.76 5.39 -10.02
N GLY A 197 -10.33 6.18 -11.01
CA GLY A 197 -8.91 6.45 -11.24
C GLY A 197 -8.22 7.12 -10.06
N VAL A 198 -8.80 8.21 -9.54
CA VAL A 198 -8.15 9.01 -8.47
C VAL A 198 -8.29 8.37 -7.09
N VAL A 199 -9.38 7.64 -6.83
CA VAL A 199 -9.63 6.95 -5.55
C VAL A 199 -8.63 5.82 -5.31
N MET A 200 -8.01 5.26 -6.36
CA MET A 200 -6.89 4.33 -6.21
C MET A 200 -5.77 4.89 -5.29
N LEU A 201 -5.61 6.22 -5.19
CA LEU A 201 -4.67 6.87 -4.26
C LEU A 201 -5.02 6.67 -2.77
N LEU A 202 -6.25 6.31 -2.45
CA LEU A 202 -6.74 6.08 -1.08
C LEU A 202 -6.75 4.61 -0.70
N ILE A 203 -6.70 3.69 -1.68
CA ILE A 203 -6.79 2.25 -1.42
C ILE A 203 -5.49 1.74 -0.81
N SER A 204 -5.60 1.11 0.36
CA SER A 204 -4.47 0.55 1.11
C SER A 204 -4.06 -0.83 0.59
N ALA A 205 -3.30 -0.88 -0.51
CA ALA A 205 -2.71 -2.14 -0.99
C ALA A 205 -1.71 -2.73 0.03
N LEU A 206 -0.96 -1.88 0.73
CA LEU A 206 0.04 -2.31 1.70
C LEU A 206 -0.59 -3.04 2.89
N GLY A 207 -1.69 -2.52 3.47
CA GLY A 207 -2.35 -3.15 4.60
C GLY A 207 -2.85 -4.56 4.24
N THR A 208 -3.41 -4.74 3.06
CA THR A 208 -3.84 -6.05 2.58
C THR A 208 -2.66 -7.00 2.35
N THR A 209 -1.58 -6.54 1.69
CA THR A 209 -0.40 -7.38 1.41
C THR A 209 0.32 -7.80 2.69
N ASN A 210 0.52 -6.88 3.64
CA ASN A 210 1.14 -7.17 4.93
C ASN A 210 0.24 -8.09 5.75
N GLY A 211 -1.06 -7.81 5.81
CA GLY A 211 -2.01 -8.63 6.56
C GLY A 211 -2.04 -10.08 6.11
N VAL A 212 -2.00 -10.33 4.80
CA VAL A 212 -1.92 -11.70 4.26
C VAL A 212 -0.61 -12.39 4.68
N ARG A 213 0.52 -11.70 4.59
CA ARG A 213 1.81 -12.25 4.99
C ARG A 213 1.87 -12.56 6.48
N ASP A 214 1.41 -11.64 7.31
CA ASP A 214 1.37 -11.82 8.76
C ASP A 214 0.54 -13.09 9.10
N LEU A 215 -0.63 -13.28 8.47
CA LEU A 215 -1.43 -14.51 8.66
C LEU A 215 -0.66 -15.78 8.28
N VAL A 216 0.06 -15.78 7.16
CA VAL A 216 0.85 -16.96 6.72
C VAL A 216 2.01 -17.25 7.68
N HIS A 217 2.57 -16.22 8.32
CA HIS A 217 3.63 -16.37 9.31
C HIS A 217 3.12 -16.68 10.73
N LEU A 218 1.79 -16.83 10.89
CA LEU A 218 1.11 -17.09 12.17
C LEU A 218 1.05 -15.88 13.10
N ASP A 219 1.37 -14.69 12.60
CA ASP A 219 1.17 -13.41 13.31
C ASP A 219 -0.28 -12.97 13.14
N THR A 220 -1.20 -13.82 13.63
CA THR A 220 -2.65 -13.72 13.37
C THR A 220 -3.21 -12.37 13.79
N LEU A 221 -2.79 -11.84 14.95
CA LEU A 221 -3.27 -10.56 15.46
C LEU A 221 -2.90 -9.41 14.52
N SER A 222 -1.64 -9.35 14.09
CA SER A 222 -1.16 -8.34 13.13
C SER A 222 -1.85 -8.45 11.78
N GLY A 223 -2.02 -9.68 11.30
CA GLY A 223 -2.72 -9.95 10.05
C GLY A 223 -4.16 -9.46 10.06
N VAL A 224 -4.92 -9.79 11.11
CA VAL A 224 -6.29 -9.34 11.30
C VAL A 224 -6.36 -7.82 11.44
N MET A 225 -5.47 -7.18 12.22
CA MET A 225 -5.42 -5.73 12.37
C MET A 225 -5.19 -5.02 11.02
N ASN A 226 -4.23 -5.49 10.22
CA ASN A 226 -3.92 -4.90 8.92
C ASN A 226 -5.08 -5.05 7.92
N ILE A 227 -5.72 -6.22 7.86
CA ILE A 227 -6.88 -6.48 6.99
C ILE A 227 -8.07 -5.64 7.46
N SER A 228 -8.37 -5.60 8.75
CA SER A 228 -9.46 -4.79 9.31
C SER A 228 -9.28 -3.30 9.02
N ALA A 229 -8.07 -2.78 9.18
CA ALA A 229 -7.76 -1.39 8.82
C ALA A 229 -7.99 -1.09 7.33
N SER A 230 -7.61 -2.03 6.44
CA SER A 230 -7.83 -1.90 5.00
C SER A 230 -9.32 -1.93 4.64
N LEU A 231 -10.10 -2.84 5.24
CA LEU A 231 -11.55 -2.92 5.03
C LEU A 231 -12.27 -1.67 5.56
N THR A 232 -11.88 -1.20 6.75
CA THR A 232 -12.43 0.02 7.34
C THR A 232 -12.12 1.24 6.47
N GLY A 233 -10.91 1.31 5.93
CA GLY A 233 -10.52 2.36 4.97
C GLY A 233 -11.33 2.30 3.68
N ALA A 234 -11.57 1.11 3.13
CA ALA A 234 -12.38 0.92 1.93
C ALA A 234 -13.86 1.30 2.17
N LEU A 235 -14.41 0.98 3.35
CA LEU A 235 -15.74 1.43 3.75
C LEU A 235 -15.83 2.96 3.81
N GLY A 236 -14.81 3.61 4.36
CA GLY A 236 -14.73 5.07 4.37
C GLY A 236 -14.75 5.68 2.96
N ILE A 237 -14.00 5.08 2.02
CA ILE A 237 -14.01 5.48 0.61
C ILE A 237 -15.42 5.33 0.01
N ALA A 238 -16.03 4.15 0.17
CA ALA A 238 -17.35 3.86 -0.39
C ALA A 238 -18.42 4.83 0.13
N LEU A 239 -18.45 5.10 1.43
CA LEU A 239 -19.37 6.06 2.04
C LEU A 239 -19.09 7.50 1.58
N GLY A 240 -17.80 7.86 1.44
CA GLY A 240 -17.40 9.19 0.96
C GLY A 240 -17.84 9.46 -0.48
N ILE A 241 -17.78 8.45 -1.35
CA ILE A 241 -18.28 8.52 -2.73
C ILE A 241 -19.82 8.54 -2.74
N ALA A 242 -20.46 7.66 -1.98
CA ALA A 242 -21.89 7.46 -2.00
C ALA A 242 -22.68 8.72 -1.58
N LEU A 243 -22.18 9.44 -0.58
CA LEU A 243 -22.90 10.59 -0.02
C LEU A 243 -23.07 11.77 -0.99
N PRO A 244 -22.08 12.25 -1.74
CA PRO A 244 -22.28 13.27 -2.77
C PRO A 244 -23.25 12.84 -3.86
N ILE A 245 -23.18 11.58 -4.30
CA ILE A 245 -24.10 11.03 -5.32
C ILE A 245 -25.54 11.03 -4.81
N LEU A 246 -25.76 10.65 -3.54
CA LEU A 246 -27.06 10.67 -2.90
C LEU A 246 -27.62 12.10 -2.78
N LEU A 247 -26.78 13.07 -2.42
CA LEU A 247 -27.19 14.46 -2.21
C LEU A 247 -27.43 15.21 -3.53
N LEU A 248 -26.69 14.87 -4.58
CA LEU A 248 -26.67 15.55 -5.87
C LEU A 248 -26.77 14.57 -7.06
N PRO A 249 -27.82 13.74 -7.13
CA PRO A 249 -27.90 12.66 -8.13
C PRO A 249 -27.87 13.17 -9.58
N SER A 250 -28.34 14.39 -9.83
CA SER A 250 -28.32 15.02 -11.17
C SER A 250 -26.93 15.51 -11.63
N TRP A 251 -25.92 15.43 -10.77
CA TRP A 251 -24.55 15.80 -11.08
C TRP A 251 -23.67 14.57 -11.38
N SER A 252 -24.14 13.37 -11.04
CA SER A 252 -23.47 12.11 -11.34
C SER A 252 -23.88 11.62 -12.72
N THR A 253 -22.95 11.04 -13.44
CA THR A 253 -23.19 10.41 -14.75
C THR A 253 -23.37 8.91 -14.57
N ALA A 254 -24.27 8.34 -15.40
CA ALA A 254 -24.47 6.88 -15.47
C ALA A 254 -23.47 6.28 -16.46
N ASP A 255 -22.23 6.11 -15.99
CA ASP A 255 -21.13 5.70 -16.86
C ASP A 255 -21.09 4.19 -17.09
N PRO A 256 -20.67 3.74 -18.29
CA PRO A 256 -20.48 2.32 -18.53
C PRO A 256 -19.34 1.78 -17.66
N ILE A 257 -19.60 0.67 -16.98
CA ILE A 257 -18.63 0.02 -16.10
C ILE A 257 -17.57 -0.66 -16.95
N GLY A 258 -16.30 -0.41 -16.67
CA GLY A 258 -15.26 -1.18 -17.31
C GLY A 258 -13.86 -0.57 -17.25
N ILE A 259 -12.94 -1.41 -17.67
CA ILE A 259 -11.56 -1.08 -17.97
C ILE A 259 -11.51 -0.69 -19.46
N ASN A 260 -10.60 0.18 -19.84
CA ASN A 260 -10.42 0.57 -21.25
C ASN A 260 -10.31 -0.68 -22.13
N PRO A 261 -11.09 -0.79 -23.22
CA PRO A 261 -11.14 -2.00 -24.04
C PRO A 261 -9.84 -2.29 -24.81
N ASN A 262 -8.97 -1.29 -24.96
CA ASN A 262 -7.70 -1.46 -25.66
C ASN A 262 -6.62 -2.02 -24.71
N PRO A 263 -6.12 -3.27 -24.93
CA PRO A 263 -5.15 -3.89 -24.06
C PRO A 263 -3.78 -3.16 -24.05
N ILE A 264 -3.41 -2.50 -25.12
CA ILE A 264 -2.15 -1.72 -25.19
C ILE A 264 -2.29 -0.47 -24.32
N VAL A 265 -3.43 0.22 -24.40
CA VAL A 265 -3.70 1.40 -23.59
C VAL A 265 -3.71 1.03 -22.11
N THR A 266 -4.40 -0.04 -21.72
CA THR A 266 -4.44 -0.48 -20.32
C THR A 266 -3.06 -0.92 -19.81
N MET A 267 -2.24 -1.56 -20.64
CA MET A 267 -0.87 -1.95 -20.29
C MET A 267 0.00 -0.71 -20.00
N ILE A 268 -0.04 0.29 -20.87
CA ILE A 268 0.72 1.54 -20.69
C ILE A 268 0.18 2.30 -19.49
N ALA A 269 -1.13 2.46 -19.40
CA ALA A 269 -1.81 3.20 -18.33
C ALA A 269 -1.55 2.59 -16.95
N ALA A 270 -1.67 1.26 -16.81
CA ALA A 270 -1.33 0.54 -15.58
C ALA A 270 0.13 0.74 -15.19
N THR A 271 1.05 0.63 -16.15
CA THR A 271 2.49 0.80 -15.89
C THR A 271 2.80 2.22 -15.45
N VAL A 272 2.25 3.24 -16.14
CA VAL A 272 2.42 4.66 -15.80
C VAL A 272 1.80 4.95 -14.42
N GLY A 273 0.60 4.45 -14.15
CA GLY A 273 -0.05 4.59 -12.85
C GLY A 273 0.76 3.98 -11.72
N CYS A 274 1.33 2.79 -11.92
CA CYS A 274 2.21 2.13 -10.94
C CYS A 274 3.53 2.86 -10.73
N VAL A 275 4.11 3.48 -11.77
CA VAL A 275 5.26 4.40 -11.60
C VAL A 275 4.85 5.59 -10.74
N GLY A 276 3.67 6.15 -10.96
CA GLY A 276 3.08 7.19 -10.11
C GLY A 276 3.00 6.75 -8.65
N PHE A 277 2.47 5.55 -8.37
CA PHE A 277 2.41 5.00 -7.02
C PHE A 277 3.80 4.74 -6.41
N ALA A 278 4.75 4.24 -7.20
CA ALA A 278 6.13 4.07 -6.73
C ALA A 278 6.70 5.40 -6.21
N LEU A 279 6.56 6.46 -6.98
CA LEU A 279 7.00 7.81 -6.59
C LEU A 279 6.18 8.37 -5.43
N PHE A 280 4.87 8.13 -5.40
CA PHE A 280 3.97 8.59 -4.32
C PHE A 280 4.33 7.96 -2.97
N PHE A 281 4.74 6.69 -2.95
CA PHE A 281 5.26 5.98 -1.78
C PHE A 281 6.77 6.14 -1.56
N ASN A 282 7.36 7.16 -2.19
CA ASN A 282 8.77 7.53 -2.05
C ASN A 282 9.78 6.46 -2.53
N VAL A 283 9.46 5.67 -3.54
CA VAL A 283 10.47 4.86 -4.24
C VAL A 283 11.26 5.78 -5.16
N ILE A 284 12.43 6.26 -4.69
CA ILE A 284 13.19 7.31 -5.41
C ILE A 284 14.31 6.72 -6.30
N LYS A 285 14.83 5.53 -5.97
CA LYS A 285 15.89 4.92 -6.74
C LYS A 285 15.39 4.54 -8.14
N PRO A 286 15.95 5.09 -9.26
CA PRO A 286 15.46 4.82 -10.61
C PRO A 286 15.39 3.33 -10.93
N LYS A 287 16.38 2.56 -10.45
CA LYS A 287 16.39 1.10 -10.58
C LYS A 287 15.17 0.44 -9.96
N HIS A 288 14.74 0.86 -8.76
CA HIS A 288 13.57 0.32 -8.09
C HIS A 288 12.27 0.72 -8.81
N VAL A 289 12.19 1.99 -9.29
CA VAL A 289 11.04 2.47 -10.08
C VAL A 289 10.89 1.65 -11.36
N LEU A 290 11.99 1.43 -12.09
CA LEU A 290 11.98 0.59 -13.30
C LEU A 290 11.57 -0.85 -12.97
N THR A 291 12.06 -1.41 -11.87
CA THR A 291 11.68 -2.75 -11.42
C THR A 291 10.17 -2.80 -11.11
N CYS A 292 9.59 -1.78 -10.47
CA CYS A 292 8.15 -1.69 -10.24
C CYS A 292 7.36 -1.59 -11.55
N ALA A 293 7.83 -0.80 -12.51
CA ALA A 293 7.19 -0.67 -13.83
C ALA A 293 7.14 -2.01 -14.59
N ILE A 294 8.26 -2.74 -14.63
CA ILE A 294 8.33 -4.06 -15.25
C ILE A 294 7.41 -5.05 -14.55
N GLY A 295 7.39 -5.06 -13.21
CA GLY A 295 6.53 -5.96 -12.44
C GLY A 295 5.04 -5.66 -12.61
N ALA A 296 4.66 -4.39 -12.70
CA ALA A 296 3.28 -3.99 -12.97
C ALA A 296 2.83 -4.43 -14.37
N ALA A 297 3.67 -4.19 -15.38
CA ALA A 297 3.41 -4.64 -16.75
C ALA A 297 3.30 -6.18 -16.84
N LEU A 298 4.18 -6.91 -16.16
CA LEU A 298 4.14 -8.37 -16.10
C LEU A 298 2.84 -8.86 -15.44
N THR A 299 2.50 -8.32 -14.27
CA THR A 299 1.29 -8.69 -13.52
C THR A 299 0.03 -8.48 -14.34
N TRP A 300 -0.10 -7.29 -14.96
CA TRP A 300 -1.25 -6.96 -15.79
C TRP A 300 -1.26 -7.77 -17.11
N GLY A 301 -0.12 -7.96 -17.75
CA GLY A 301 0.00 -8.77 -18.96
C GLY A 301 -0.41 -10.23 -18.77
N VAL A 302 -0.02 -10.85 -17.65
CA VAL A 302 -0.47 -12.19 -17.29
C VAL A 302 -1.98 -12.23 -17.08
N TYR A 303 -2.54 -11.25 -16.37
CA TYR A 303 -3.98 -11.14 -16.19
C TYR A 303 -4.71 -11.03 -17.53
N LEU A 304 -4.29 -10.12 -18.42
CA LEU A 304 -4.91 -9.92 -19.75
C LEU A 304 -4.88 -11.19 -20.59
N GLY A 305 -3.73 -11.87 -20.66
CA GLY A 305 -3.59 -13.08 -21.46
C GLY A 305 -4.49 -14.22 -20.97
N LEU A 306 -4.56 -14.41 -19.64
CA LEU A 306 -5.41 -15.44 -19.04
C LEU A 306 -6.89 -15.08 -19.11
N ASN A 307 -7.24 -13.81 -18.91
CA ASN A 307 -8.63 -13.35 -18.99
C ASN A 307 -9.20 -13.50 -20.41
N ALA A 308 -8.39 -13.21 -21.44
CA ALA A 308 -8.77 -13.43 -22.83
C ALA A 308 -9.03 -14.92 -23.14
N ALA A 309 -8.29 -15.83 -22.51
CA ALA A 309 -8.44 -17.27 -22.72
C ALA A 309 -9.60 -17.90 -21.92
N MET A 310 -9.89 -17.38 -20.72
CA MET A 310 -10.80 -18.02 -19.74
C MET A 310 -12.15 -17.32 -19.60
N GLY A 311 -12.24 -16.04 -19.95
CA GLY A 311 -13.47 -15.23 -19.83
C GLY A 311 -13.99 -15.11 -18.36
N ARG A 312 -13.13 -15.33 -17.36
CA ARG A 312 -13.46 -15.30 -15.92
C ARG A 312 -12.44 -14.47 -15.16
N VAL A 313 -12.88 -13.70 -14.17
CA VAL A 313 -12.02 -12.75 -13.43
C VAL A 313 -11.19 -13.44 -12.34
N PHE A 314 -11.73 -14.43 -11.63
CA PHE A 314 -11.13 -15.01 -10.43
C PHE A 314 -9.76 -15.67 -10.68
N LEU A 315 -9.70 -16.63 -11.61
CA LEU A 315 -8.48 -17.41 -11.84
C LEU A 315 -7.35 -16.59 -12.48
N PRO A 316 -7.58 -15.72 -13.47
CA PRO A 316 -6.58 -14.77 -13.96
C PRO A 316 -6.04 -13.85 -12.87
N THR A 317 -6.89 -13.36 -11.96
CA THR A 317 -6.47 -12.53 -10.82
C THR A 317 -5.60 -13.30 -9.85
N LEU A 318 -5.97 -14.53 -9.51
CA LEU A 318 -5.19 -15.40 -8.62
C LEU A 318 -3.80 -15.67 -9.18
N ILE A 319 -3.71 -16.05 -10.46
CA ILE A 319 -2.43 -16.34 -11.12
C ILE A 319 -1.61 -15.04 -11.27
N GLY A 320 -2.24 -13.93 -11.66
CA GLY A 320 -1.59 -12.63 -11.73
C GLY A 320 -0.99 -12.19 -10.40
N ALA A 321 -1.74 -12.38 -9.30
CA ALA A 321 -1.27 -12.09 -7.95
C ALA A 321 -0.11 -13.03 -7.53
N ALA A 322 -0.17 -14.31 -7.86
CA ALA A 322 0.92 -15.24 -7.60
C ALA A 322 2.19 -14.84 -8.37
N VAL A 323 2.07 -14.48 -9.65
CA VAL A 323 3.20 -13.99 -10.47
C VAL A 323 3.76 -12.69 -9.90
N CYS A 324 2.91 -11.76 -9.47
CA CYS A 324 3.32 -10.53 -8.77
C CYS A 324 4.17 -10.86 -7.53
N ALA A 325 3.74 -11.80 -6.69
CA ALA A 325 4.46 -12.19 -5.48
C ALA A 325 5.82 -12.84 -5.80
N VAL A 326 5.87 -13.77 -6.75
CA VAL A 326 7.14 -14.41 -7.20
C VAL A 326 8.10 -13.36 -7.74
N TYR A 327 7.60 -12.47 -8.61
CA TYR A 327 8.40 -11.37 -9.15
C TYR A 327 8.95 -10.47 -8.04
N ALA A 328 8.11 -10.08 -7.07
CA ALA A 328 8.51 -9.22 -5.96
C ALA A 328 9.61 -9.86 -5.10
N LEU A 329 9.55 -11.18 -4.86
CA LEU A 329 10.59 -11.92 -4.14
C LEU A 329 11.90 -11.96 -4.93
N ALA A 330 11.87 -12.16 -6.24
CA ALA A 330 13.04 -12.12 -7.12
C ALA A 330 13.63 -10.70 -7.18
N ALA A 331 12.80 -9.69 -7.39
CA ALA A 331 13.18 -8.27 -7.42
C ALA A 331 13.85 -7.82 -6.12
N ALA A 332 13.32 -8.27 -4.97
CA ALA A 332 13.90 -7.98 -3.66
C ALA A 332 15.33 -8.51 -3.51
N ARG A 333 15.61 -9.73 -4.01
CA ARG A 333 16.96 -10.31 -3.98
C ARG A 333 17.92 -9.53 -4.87
N VAL A 334 17.52 -9.22 -6.10
CA VAL A 334 18.35 -8.49 -7.08
C VAL A 334 18.66 -7.06 -6.63
N ASN A 335 17.65 -6.38 -6.05
CA ASN A 335 17.77 -4.99 -5.65
C ASN A 335 18.24 -4.81 -4.19
N LYS A 336 18.38 -5.89 -3.42
CA LYS A 336 18.69 -5.86 -1.97
C LYS A 336 17.75 -4.94 -1.19
N ALA A 337 16.47 -4.94 -1.57
CA ALA A 337 15.41 -4.11 -1.00
C ALA A 337 14.25 -5.00 -0.47
N PRO A 338 13.36 -4.49 0.40
CA PRO A 338 12.20 -5.25 0.88
C PRO A 338 11.27 -5.68 -0.26
N ALA A 339 10.80 -6.93 -0.24
CA ALA A 339 9.87 -7.45 -1.25
C ALA A 339 8.53 -6.69 -1.25
N THR A 340 8.11 -6.19 -0.08
CA THR A 340 6.91 -5.38 0.11
C THR A 340 6.87 -4.16 -0.82
N VAL A 341 8.02 -3.53 -1.08
CA VAL A 341 8.13 -2.38 -2.00
C VAL A 341 7.61 -2.73 -3.38
N PHE A 342 8.10 -3.84 -3.94
CA PHE A 342 7.74 -4.28 -5.30
C PHE A 342 6.34 -4.87 -5.34
N GLN A 343 5.99 -5.72 -4.37
CA GLN A 343 4.69 -6.39 -4.31
C GLN A 343 3.54 -5.39 -4.19
N THR A 344 3.66 -4.40 -3.29
CA THR A 344 2.63 -3.38 -3.07
C THR A 344 2.36 -2.56 -4.33
N ILE A 345 3.39 -2.25 -5.12
CA ILE A 345 3.22 -1.43 -6.32
C ILE A 345 2.74 -2.26 -7.51
N CYS A 346 3.30 -3.45 -7.70
CA CYS A 346 2.98 -4.28 -8.85
C CYS A 346 1.55 -4.88 -8.81
N ILE A 347 0.89 -4.91 -7.65
CA ILE A 347 -0.46 -5.45 -7.50
C ILE A 347 -1.56 -4.45 -7.89
N PHE A 348 -1.28 -3.14 -7.94
CA PHE A 348 -2.29 -2.11 -8.16
C PHE A 348 -3.20 -2.36 -9.37
N PRO A 349 -2.74 -2.85 -10.54
CA PRO A 349 -3.61 -3.10 -11.67
C PRO A 349 -4.69 -4.18 -11.42
N LEU A 350 -4.48 -5.06 -10.44
CA LEU A 350 -5.44 -6.10 -10.06
C LEU A 350 -6.41 -5.66 -8.95
N ILE A 351 -6.19 -4.51 -8.31
CA ILE A 351 -7.06 -4.03 -7.24
C ILE A 351 -8.43 -3.63 -7.80
N PRO A 352 -9.53 -4.15 -7.24
CA PRO A 352 -10.87 -3.97 -7.80
C PRO A 352 -11.49 -2.62 -7.45
N GLY A 353 -10.82 -1.50 -7.84
CA GLY A 353 -11.29 -0.15 -7.54
C GLY A 353 -12.63 0.18 -8.15
N SER A 354 -12.87 -0.24 -9.40
CA SER A 354 -14.16 -0.07 -10.08
C SER A 354 -15.29 -0.81 -9.37
N ALA A 355 -15.06 -2.06 -8.97
CA ALA A 355 -16.08 -2.83 -8.25
C ALA A 355 -16.45 -2.18 -6.91
N LEU A 356 -15.50 -1.56 -6.20
CA LEU A 356 -15.78 -0.80 -4.97
C LEU A 356 -16.68 0.41 -5.25
N TYR A 357 -16.33 1.20 -6.28
CA TYR A 357 -17.11 2.38 -6.68
C TYR A 357 -18.54 2.01 -7.08
N TYR A 358 -18.69 1.07 -8.02
CA TYR A 358 -20.01 0.72 -8.55
C TYR A 358 -20.88 -0.07 -7.57
N ALA A 359 -20.30 -0.82 -6.63
CA ALA A 359 -21.05 -1.37 -5.51
C ALA A 359 -21.65 -0.26 -4.63
N ALA A 360 -20.86 0.76 -4.30
CA ALA A 360 -21.35 1.93 -3.54
C ALA A 360 -22.40 2.73 -4.32
N TYR A 361 -22.18 2.95 -5.62
CA TYR A 361 -23.12 3.62 -6.51
C TYR A 361 -24.49 2.88 -6.58
N GLY A 362 -24.47 1.56 -6.76
CA GLY A 362 -25.69 0.74 -6.79
C GLY A 362 -26.49 0.80 -5.49
N VAL A 363 -25.80 0.83 -4.32
CA VAL A 363 -26.48 1.02 -3.02
C VAL A 363 -27.23 2.35 -2.99
N VAL A 364 -26.60 3.44 -3.44
CA VAL A 364 -27.19 4.78 -3.39
C VAL A 364 -28.33 4.96 -4.39
N THR A 365 -28.17 4.41 -5.58
CA THR A 365 -29.20 4.50 -6.65
C THR A 365 -30.33 3.50 -6.49
N GLY A 366 -30.23 2.58 -5.50
CA GLY A 366 -31.22 1.53 -5.27
C GLY A 366 -31.15 0.38 -6.30
N ASP A 367 -30.09 0.30 -7.09
CA ASP A 367 -29.86 -0.80 -8.04
C ASP A 367 -29.27 -2.02 -7.30
N ALA A 368 -30.16 -2.87 -6.81
CA ALA A 368 -29.80 -4.08 -6.09
C ALA A 368 -29.06 -5.12 -6.98
N ALA A 369 -29.27 -5.11 -8.29
CA ALA A 369 -28.59 -6.02 -9.22
C ALA A 369 -27.12 -5.60 -9.36
N LEU A 370 -26.87 -4.32 -9.64
CA LEU A 370 -25.53 -3.75 -9.72
C LEU A 370 -24.75 -3.91 -8.39
N THR A 371 -25.41 -3.61 -7.26
CA THR A 371 -24.81 -3.76 -5.92
C THR A 371 -24.32 -5.19 -5.68
N ARG A 372 -25.17 -6.17 -5.99
CA ARG A 372 -24.84 -7.60 -5.79
C ARG A 372 -23.73 -8.06 -6.73
N GLU A 373 -23.82 -7.71 -8.00
CA GLU A 373 -22.81 -8.10 -9.01
C GLU A 373 -21.43 -7.51 -8.67
N MET A 374 -21.37 -6.21 -8.42
CA MET A 374 -20.11 -5.52 -8.11
C MET A 374 -19.59 -5.90 -6.72
N GLY A 375 -20.44 -6.09 -5.72
CA GLY A 375 -20.05 -6.58 -4.40
C GLY A 375 -19.47 -8.00 -4.45
N PHE A 376 -20.07 -8.90 -5.23
CA PHE A 376 -19.51 -10.25 -5.44
C PHE A 376 -18.18 -10.21 -6.19
N SER A 377 -18.07 -9.37 -7.24
CA SER A 377 -16.83 -9.17 -7.98
C SER A 377 -15.71 -8.63 -7.08
N LEU A 378 -16.00 -7.62 -6.25
CA LEU A 378 -15.07 -7.06 -5.27
C LEU A 378 -14.53 -8.16 -4.33
N PHE A 379 -15.42 -8.95 -3.74
CA PHE A 379 -15.06 -10.05 -2.85
C PHE A 379 -14.22 -11.11 -3.57
N ALA A 380 -14.65 -11.55 -4.75
CA ALA A 380 -13.97 -12.59 -5.52
C ALA A 380 -12.54 -12.17 -5.91
N VAL A 381 -12.35 -10.93 -6.36
CA VAL A 381 -11.03 -10.40 -6.74
C VAL A 381 -10.12 -10.25 -5.52
N CYS A 382 -10.62 -9.69 -4.42
CA CYS A 382 -9.84 -9.57 -3.18
C CYS A 382 -9.42 -10.95 -2.67
N PHE A 383 -10.33 -11.93 -2.68
CA PHE A 383 -10.05 -13.30 -2.26
C PHE A 383 -9.04 -14.00 -3.17
N ALA A 384 -9.12 -13.79 -4.49
CA ALA A 384 -8.15 -14.31 -5.45
C ALA A 384 -6.74 -13.73 -5.21
N ILE A 385 -6.62 -12.43 -4.95
CA ILE A 385 -5.34 -11.79 -4.61
C ILE A 385 -4.74 -12.41 -3.34
N VAL A 386 -5.56 -12.53 -2.29
CA VAL A 386 -5.15 -13.13 -1.01
C VAL A 386 -4.64 -14.55 -1.22
N LEU A 387 -5.40 -15.41 -1.92
CA LEU A 387 -5.00 -16.80 -2.20
C LEU A 387 -3.72 -16.87 -3.04
N GLY A 388 -3.58 -16.02 -4.06
CA GLY A 388 -2.37 -15.98 -4.88
C GLY A 388 -1.12 -15.63 -4.06
N PHE A 389 -1.22 -14.65 -3.16
CA PHE A 389 -0.14 -14.28 -2.26
C PHE A 389 0.17 -15.38 -1.24
N MET A 390 -0.86 -15.95 -0.60
CA MET A 390 -0.70 -17.04 0.36
C MET A 390 0.00 -18.27 -0.24
N ALA A 391 -0.38 -18.66 -1.45
CA ALA A 391 0.23 -19.80 -2.14
C ALA A 391 1.74 -19.62 -2.32
N VAL A 392 2.16 -18.44 -2.79
CA VAL A 392 3.59 -18.13 -3.03
C VAL A 392 4.35 -18.01 -1.72
N GLU A 393 3.78 -17.36 -0.71
CA GLU A 393 4.44 -17.18 0.59
C GLU A 393 4.58 -18.52 1.34
N ALA A 394 3.57 -19.38 1.28
CA ALA A 394 3.64 -20.72 1.83
C ALA A 394 4.79 -21.55 1.20
N VAL A 395 4.89 -21.53 -0.13
CA VAL A 395 5.99 -22.20 -0.85
C VAL A 395 7.35 -21.61 -0.46
N ASN A 396 7.47 -20.28 -0.41
CA ASN A 396 8.70 -19.59 -0.03
C ASN A 396 9.12 -19.94 1.41
N ARG A 397 8.17 -20.08 2.33
CA ARG A 397 8.42 -20.53 3.71
C ARG A 397 8.94 -21.95 3.77
N PHE A 398 8.39 -22.89 2.98
CA PHE A 398 8.88 -24.27 2.90
C PHE A 398 10.32 -24.35 2.36
N ILE A 399 10.63 -23.56 1.32
CA ILE A 399 11.98 -23.52 0.74
C ILE A 399 13.02 -22.97 1.73
N ARG A 400 12.66 -21.97 2.55
CA ARG A 400 13.56 -21.35 3.52
C ARG A 400 13.82 -22.19 4.78
N LYS A 401 12.94 -23.14 5.09
CA LYS A 401 13.10 -24.05 6.25
C LYS A 401 14.01 -25.23 5.96
N ARG A 402 14.36 -25.47 4.70
CA ARG A 402 15.41 -26.41 4.27
C ARG A 402 16.75 -25.70 4.14
#